data_b53c00c4c6ffe47f155270362e0aa51e
#
_entry.id   b53c00c4c6ffe47f155270362e0aa51e
#
_cell.length_a   1.000
_cell.length_b   1.000
_cell.length_c   1.000
_cell.angle_alpha   90.00
_cell.angle_beta   90.00
_cell.angle_gamma   90.00
#
_symmetry.space_group_name_H-M   'P 1'
#
loop_
_entity.id
_entity.type
_entity.pdbx_description
1 polymer ?
#
loop_
_entity_poly.entity_id
_entity_poly.type
_entity_poly.pdbx_seq_one_letter_code
_entity_poly.pdbx_strand_id
1 'polypeptide(L)'
;MSRRYELDLCRITACIMVIIIHAGSALFHSCPLYEPAFVPLCFISTALRGSVPVFFMLTGLLMLSRERLELGHFFKRHILRLAGLFLLWSTLYALGSRAVSGSFGSAYDFFYSVMAGHYHMWFISAMVTCCLLIPILHAAIHGVKLDTRWLLGVFLFLVLLMQNCNLTPDPSYILNRFTLNFTFDYLPYLLYIIWGWYLGQREYGRRTLWVAPLVFLLTAVLTTVGNVWCSEYRSYADGWLFSYFSLPNFIMASEMFCFFLALK
;
A
#
# COMPACT_ATOMS: atom_id res chain seq x y z
N MET A 1 -16.97 -17.24 -13.24
CA MET A 1 -16.97 -16.92 -11.81
C MET A 1 -18.06 -15.93 -11.53
N SER A 2 -18.93 -16.17 -10.58
CA SER A 2 -19.91 -15.19 -10.11
C SER A 2 -19.18 -13.96 -9.54
N ARG A 3 -19.77 -12.79 -9.73
CA ARG A 3 -19.21 -11.54 -9.19
C ARG A 3 -19.26 -11.59 -7.66
N ARG A 4 -18.16 -11.28 -6.99
CA ARG A 4 -18.01 -11.29 -5.54
C ARG A 4 -18.22 -9.88 -5.00
N TYR A 5 -19.48 -9.52 -4.75
CA TYR A 5 -19.89 -8.18 -4.32
C TYR A 5 -19.23 -7.74 -3.00
N GLU A 6 -18.98 -8.67 -2.10
CA GLU A 6 -18.31 -8.43 -0.82
C GLU A 6 -16.89 -7.86 -1.01
N LEU A 7 -16.15 -8.32 -2.05
CA LEU A 7 -14.82 -7.81 -2.36
C LEU A 7 -14.87 -6.44 -3.05
N ASP A 8 -15.92 -6.19 -3.84
CA ASP A 8 -16.13 -4.87 -4.44
C ASP A 8 -16.46 -3.84 -3.35
N LEU A 9 -17.31 -4.18 -2.37
CA LEU A 9 -17.61 -3.32 -1.21
C LEU A 9 -16.35 -3.06 -0.38
N CYS A 10 -15.56 -4.09 -0.10
CA CYS A 10 -14.30 -3.96 0.61
C CYS A 10 -13.37 -2.96 -0.10
N ARG A 11 -13.24 -3.06 -1.42
CA ARG A 11 -12.41 -2.16 -2.23
C ARG A 11 -12.92 -0.73 -2.21
N ILE A 12 -14.24 -0.53 -2.37
CA ILE A 12 -14.85 0.81 -2.34
C ILE A 12 -14.64 1.46 -0.98
N THR A 13 -14.89 0.73 0.12
CA THR A 13 -14.66 1.23 1.47
C THR A 13 -13.20 1.63 1.68
N ALA A 14 -12.26 0.76 1.29
CA ALA A 14 -10.84 1.08 1.38
C ALA A 14 -10.45 2.32 0.54
N CYS A 15 -11.01 2.50 -0.66
CA CYS A 15 -10.79 3.70 -1.46
C CYS A 15 -11.28 4.98 -0.75
N ILE A 16 -12.49 4.95 -0.19
CA ILE A 16 -13.06 6.09 0.55
C ILE A 16 -12.16 6.42 1.75
N MET A 17 -11.73 5.41 2.51
CA MET A 17 -10.84 5.60 3.66
C MET A 17 -9.52 6.26 3.24
N VAL A 18 -8.90 5.84 2.13
CA VAL A 18 -7.66 6.43 1.62
C VAL A 18 -7.87 7.90 1.21
N ILE A 19 -8.99 8.22 0.58
CA ILE A 19 -9.32 9.62 0.23
C ILE A 19 -9.41 10.48 1.49
N ILE A 20 -10.08 9.99 2.53
CA ILE A 20 -10.22 10.71 3.80
C ILE A 20 -8.84 10.87 4.49
N ILE A 21 -7.96 9.84 4.46
CA ILE A 21 -6.59 9.96 4.99
C ILE A 21 -5.85 11.12 4.31
N HIS A 22 -5.88 11.19 2.98
CA HIS A 22 -5.16 12.24 2.25
C HIS A 22 -5.75 13.62 2.49
N ALA A 23 -7.07 13.74 2.58
CA ALA A 23 -7.74 14.99 2.91
C ALA A 23 -7.47 15.45 4.35
N GLY A 24 -7.40 14.50 5.31
CA GLY A 24 -7.24 14.78 6.74
C GLY A 24 -5.80 14.87 7.24
N SER A 25 -4.83 14.39 6.48
CA SER A 25 -3.42 14.30 6.93
C SER A 25 -2.83 15.66 7.29
N ALA A 26 -3.06 16.68 6.50
CA ALA A 26 -2.59 18.04 6.78
C ALA A 26 -3.20 18.59 8.08
N LEU A 27 -4.48 18.33 8.32
CA LEU A 27 -5.19 18.76 9.53
C LEU A 27 -4.61 18.10 10.78
N PHE A 28 -4.30 16.80 10.74
CA PHE A 28 -3.68 16.10 11.86
C PHE A 28 -2.31 16.69 12.21
N HIS A 29 -1.44 16.89 11.21
CA HIS A 29 -0.08 17.40 11.46
C HIS A 29 -0.02 18.88 11.85
N SER A 30 -1.02 19.66 11.49
CA SER A 30 -1.10 21.08 11.86
C SER A 30 -1.90 21.35 13.14
N CYS A 31 -2.61 20.35 13.67
CA CYS A 31 -3.44 20.51 14.86
C CYS A 31 -2.56 20.54 16.12
N PRO A 32 -2.63 21.59 16.95
CA PRO A 32 -1.94 21.64 18.23
C PRO A 32 -2.40 20.52 19.16
N LEU A 33 -1.49 19.99 20.00
CA LEU A 33 -1.78 18.86 20.90
C LEU A 33 -2.88 19.17 21.95
N TYR A 34 -2.95 20.42 22.37
CA TYR A 34 -3.90 20.90 23.38
C TYR A 34 -5.29 21.22 22.81
N GLU A 35 -5.44 21.20 21.48
CA GLU A 35 -6.74 21.45 20.84
C GLU A 35 -7.68 20.25 21.03
N PRO A 36 -8.96 20.46 21.37
CA PRO A 36 -9.94 19.38 21.51
C PRO A 36 -10.09 18.53 20.24
N ALA A 37 -9.76 19.08 19.08
CA ALA A 37 -9.83 18.40 17.78
C ALA A 37 -8.70 17.38 17.59
N PHE A 38 -7.60 17.43 18.37
CA PHE A 38 -6.44 16.56 18.16
C PHE A 38 -6.79 15.08 18.35
N VAL A 39 -7.48 14.73 19.44
CA VAL A 39 -7.85 13.33 19.73
C VAL A 39 -8.79 12.73 18.66
N PRO A 40 -9.88 13.40 18.27
CA PRO A 40 -10.71 12.94 17.15
C PRO A 40 -9.93 12.79 15.84
N LEU A 41 -9.06 13.73 15.48
CA LEU A 41 -8.24 13.64 14.27
C LEU A 41 -7.24 12.48 14.34
N CYS A 42 -6.63 12.23 15.48
CA CYS A 42 -5.77 11.09 15.74
C CYS A 42 -6.55 9.77 15.57
N PHE A 43 -7.76 9.69 16.13
CA PHE A 43 -8.62 8.51 16.01
C PHE A 43 -9.01 8.23 14.54
N ILE A 44 -9.46 9.25 13.81
CA ILE A 44 -9.79 9.12 12.39
C ILE A 44 -8.56 8.67 11.61
N SER A 45 -7.41 9.33 11.81
CA SER A 45 -6.16 8.96 11.14
C SER A 45 -5.74 7.52 11.43
N THR A 46 -5.92 7.06 12.68
CA THR A 46 -5.64 5.68 13.10
C THR A 46 -6.58 4.69 12.41
N ALA A 47 -7.88 4.89 12.55
CA ALA A 47 -8.89 3.94 12.07
C ALA A 47 -8.83 3.74 10.55
N LEU A 48 -8.47 4.78 9.79
CA LEU A 48 -8.42 4.71 8.34
C LEU A 48 -7.17 3.99 7.80
N ARG A 49 -6.10 3.84 8.59
CA ARG A 49 -4.81 3.27 8.14
C ARG A 49 -4.89 1.81 7.71
N GLY A 50 -5.82 1.03 8.25
CA GLY A 50 -6.05 -0.35 7.81
C GLY A 50 -6.44 -0.50 6.33
N SER A 51 -6.86 0.59 5.66
CA SER A 51 -7.33 0.57 4.28
C SER A 51 -6.26 0.17 3.26
N VAL A 52 -5.02 0.67 3.39
CA VAL A 52 -3.94 0.39 2.44
C VAL A 52 -3.53 -1.08 2.43
N PRO A 53 -3.25 -1.72 3.58
CA PRO A 53 -2.98 -3.16 3.63
C PRO A 53 -4.08 -4.02 3.00
N VAL A 54 -5.34 -3.64 3.13
CA VAL A 54 -6.47 -4.38 2.54
C VAL A 54 -6.38 -4.51 1.02
N PHE A 55 -5.83 -3.51 0.29
CA PHE A 55 -5.61 -3.65 -1.15
C PHE A 55 -4.60 -4.74 -1.49
N PHE A 56 -3.53 -4.88 -0.70
CA PHE A 56 -2.57 -5.98 -0.85
C PHE A 56 -3.21 -7.32 -0.52
N MET A 57 -4.04 -7.38 0.54
CA MET A 57 -4.79 -8.59 0.92
C MET A 57 -5.78 -9.01 -0.17
N LEU A 58 -6.53 -8.06 -0.76
CA LEU A 58 -7.41 -8.31 -1.91
C LEU A 58 -6.63 -8.85 -3.11
N THR A 59 -5.46 -8.27 -3.39
CA THR A 59 -4.58 -8.71 -4.48
C THR A 59 -4.12 -10.15 -4.24
N GLY A 60 -3.72 -10.48 -3.02
CA GLY A 60 -3.34 -11.82 -2.62
C GLY A 60 -4.46 -12.84 -2.81
N LEU A 61 -5.65 -12.55 -2.27
CA LEU A 61 -6.83 -13.39 -2.44
C LEU A 61 -7.15 -13.63 -3.93
N LEU A 62 -7.14 -12.58 -4.75
CA LEU A 62 -7.55 -12.69 -6.15
C LEU A 62 -6.51 -13.31 -7.06
N MET A 63 -5.20 -13.19 -6.73
CA MET A 63 -4.13 -13.66 -7.59
C MET A 63 -3.60 -15.01 -7.17
N LEU A 64 -3.39 -15.24 -5.86
CA LEU A 64 -2.82 -16.48 -5.36
C LEU A 64 -3.86 -17.62 -5.29
N SER A 65 -5.16 -17.31 -5.30
CA SER A 65 -6.22 -18.35 -5.35
C SER A 65 -6.48 -18.88 -6.76
N ARG A 66 -5.79 -18.41 -7.78
CA ARG A 66 -5.95 -18.92 -9.15
C ARG A 66 -5.22 -20.25 -9.30
N GLU A 67 -5.82 -21.23 -9.97
CA GLU A 67 -5.17 -22.49 -10.29
C GLU A 67 -4.00 -22.32 -11.26
N ARG A 68 -4.14 -21.38 -12.20
CA ARG A 68 -3.11 -21.09 -13.22
C ARG A 68 -2.89 -19.61 -13.34
N LEU A 69 -1.64 -19.20 -13.45
CA LEU A 69 -1.23 -17.83 -13.69
C LEU A 69 -0.47 -17.76 -15.03
N GLU A 70 -1.14 -17.21 -16.06
CA GLU A 70 -0.50 -16.96 -17.34
C GLU A 70 0.36 -15.70 -17.26
N LEU A 71 1.69 -15.87 -17.20
CA LEU A 71 2.65 -14.79 -16.94
C LEU A 71 2.52 -13.63 -17.93
N GLY A 72 2.37 -13.92 -19.23
CA GLY A 72 2.26 -12.88 -20.26
C GLY A 72 1.00 -12.02 -20.09
N HIS A 73 -0.14 -12.66 -19.83
CA HIS A 73 -1.40 -11.97 -19.56
C HIS A 73 -1.36 -11.19 -18.24
N PHE A 74 -0.78 -11.81 -17.19
CA PHE A 74 -0.60 -11.19 -15.89
C PHE A 74 0.26 -9.91 -16.00
N PHE A 75 1.41 -9.98 -16.69
CA PHE A 75 2.31 -8.85 -16.88
C PHE A 75 1.61 -7.69 -17.60
N LYS A 76 0.98 -7.97 -18.74
CA LYS A 76 0.27 -6.95 -19.52
C LYS A 76 -0.89 -6.31 -18.78
N ARG A 77 -1.68 -7.12 -18.08
CA ARG A 77 -2.92 -6.66 -17.45
C ARG A 77 -2.70 -5.97 -16.10
N HIS A 78 -1.69 -6.38 -15.35
CA HIS A 78 -1.45 -5.84 -14.00
C HIS A 78 -0.25 -4.91 -13.98
N ILE A 79 0.94 -5.38 -14.38
CA ILE A 79 2.17 -4.60 -14.22
C ILE A 79 2.20 -3.42 -15.20
N LEU A 80 2.01 -3.65 -16.50
CA LEU A 80 2.04 -2.55 -17.49
C LEU A 80 0.91 -1.55 -17.26
N ARG A 81 -0.27 -2.01 -16.81
CA ARG A 81 -1.37 -1.10 -16.48
C ARG A 81 -1.03 -0.20 -15.30
N LEU A 82 -0.46 -0.74 -14.22
CA LEU A 82 -0.05 0.04 -13.05
C LEU A 82 1.09 1.01 -13.40
N ALA A 83 2.09 0.56 -14.15
CA ALA A 83 3.18 1.41 -14.63
C ALA A 83 2.66 2.54 -15.53
N GLY A 84 1.74 2.24 -16.43
CA GLY A 84 1.09 3.25 -17.28
C GLY A 84 0.29 4.27 -16.49
N LEU A 85 -0.46 3.85 -15.47
CA LEU A 85 -1.17 4.74 -14.56
C LEU A 85 -0.19 5.60 -13.74
N PHE A 86 0.91 5.02 -13.26
CA PHE A 86 1.95 5.75 -12.57
C PHE A 86 2.52 6.86 -13.46
N LEU A 87 2.96 6.54 -14.67
CA LEU A 87 3.52 7.51 -15.62
C LEU A 87 2.52 8.59 -16.00
N LEU A 88 1.27 8.23 -16.27
CA LEU A 88 0.21 9.18 -16.60
C LEU A 88 0.01 10.20 -15.48
N TRP A 89 -0.25 9.73 -14.26
CA TRP A 89 -0.51 10.60 -13.13
C TRP A 89 0.73 11.39 -12.72
N SER A 90 1.91 10.79 -12.71
CA SER A 90 3.17 11.51 -12.42
C SER A 90 3.40 12.66 -13.40
N THR A 91 3.11 12.42 -14.70
CA THR A 91 3.21 13.46 -15.72
C THR A 91 2.21 14.60 -15.46
N LEU A 92 0.95 14.25 -15.16
CA LEU A 92 -0.07 15.25 -14.84
C LEU A 92 0.28 16.10 -13.61
N TYR A 93 0.78 15.45 -12.53
CA TYR A 93 1.25 16.17 -11.34
C TYR A 93 2.47 17.05 -11.63
N ALA A 94 3.44 16.56 -12.40
CA ALA A 94 4.61 17.34 -12.78
C ALA A 94 4.25 18.56 -13.63
N LEU A 95 3.32 18.44 -14.55
CA LEU A 95 2.79 19.55 -15.34
C LEU A 95 1.99 20.53 -14.49
N GLY A 96 1.07 20.02 -13.65
CA GLY A 96 0.26 20.86 -12.77
C GLY A 96 1.10 21.68 -11.79
N SER A 97 2.10 21.06 -11.15
CA SER A 97 3.02 21.75 -10.24
C SER A 97 3.77 22.89 -10.93
N ARG A 98 4.20 22.68 -12.18
CA ARG A 98 4.89 23.71 -12.98
C ARG A 98 3.97 24.84 -13.42
N ALA A 99 2.76 24.50 -13.80
CA ALA A 99 1.75 25.51 -14.15
C ALA A 99 1.45 26.43 -12.96
N VAL A 100 1.35 25.86 -11.75
CA VAL A 100 1.10 26.63 -10.52
C VAL A 100 2.32 27.47 -10.11
N SER A 101 3.54 26.93 -10.23
CA SER A 101 4.77 27.64 -9.86
C SER A 101 5.20 28.69 -10.87
N GLY A 102 4.62 28.70 -12.08
CA GLY A 102 5.02 29.59 -13.18
C GLY A 102 6.42 29.32 -13.74
N SER A 103 7.08 28.23 -13.31
CA SER A 103 8.43 27.88 -13.72
C SER A 103 8.45 26.47 -14.34
N PHE A 104 8.88 26.38 -15.59
CA PHE A 104 8.93 25.11 -16.29
C PHE A 104 10.23 24.32 -16.03
N GLY A 105 11.27 24.95 -15.46
CA GLY A 105 12.54 24.29 -15.14
C GLY A 105 13.23 23.68 -16.37
N SER A 106 14.21 22.80 -16.16
CA SER A 106 14.85 22.06 -17.23
C SER A 106 14.05 20.81 -17.64
N ALA A 107 14.33 20.28 -18.84
CA ALA A 107 13.78 18.99 -19.28
C ALA A 107 14.20 17.85 -18.32
N TYR A 108 15.38 17.94 -17.74
CA TYR A 108 15.89 17.01 -16.74
C TYR A 108 15.03 17.04 -15.46
N ASP A 109 14.71 18.23 -14.93
CA ASP A 109 13.86 18.37 -13.74
C ASP A 109 12.45 17.84 -14.00
N PHE A 110 11.95 17.99 -15.24
CA PHE A 110 10.67 17.40 -15.62
C PHE A 110 10.71 15.89 -15.60
N PHE A 111 11.67 15.31 -16.28
CA PHE A 111 11.83 13.86 -16.30
C PHE A 111 12.00 13.30 -14.89
N TYR A 112 12.83 13.98 -14.07
CA TYR A 112 12.99 13.63 -12.67
C TYR A 112 11.67 13.63 -11.91
N SER A 113 10.88 14.69 -12.03
CA SER A 113 9.59 14.82 -11.34
C SER A 113 8.61 13.72 -11.75
N VAL A 114 8.60 13.35 -13.04
CA VAL A 114 7.77 12.25 -13.56
C VAL A 114 8.21 10.90 -13.00
N MET A 115 9.51 10.62 -12.98
CA MET A 115 10.06 9.35 -12.49
C MET A 115 9.97 9.23 -10.97
N ALA A 116 10.16 10.32 -10.23
CA ALA A 116 10.02 10.34 -8.78
C ALA A 116 8.56 10.16 -8.34
N GLY A 117 7.62 10.59 -9.18
CA GLY A 117 6.20 10.58 -8.84
C GLY A 117 5.83 11.58 -7.73
N HIS A 118 4.53 11.79 -7.53
CA HIS A 118 4.06 12.57 -6.38
C HIS A 118 4.07 11.71 -5.10
N TYR A 119 4.23 12.33 -3.94
CA TYR A 119 4.44 11.63 -2.66
C TYR A 119 3.39 10.54 -2.36
N HIS A 120 2.14 10.73 -2.74
CA HIS A 120 1.07 9.76 -2.47
C HIS A 120 1.00 8.60 -3.49
N MET A 121 1.84 8.62 -4.53
CA MET A 121 1.86 7.57 -5.55
C MET A 121 2.72 6.36 -5.17
N TRP A 122 3.38 6.41 -4.01
CA TRP A 122 4.20 5.31 -3.48
C TRP A 122 3.46 3.96 -3.48
N PHE A 123 2.13 3.98 -3.27
CA PHE A 123 1.30 2.78 -3.29
C PHE A 123 1.34 2.05 -4.64
N ILE A 124 1.34 2.77 -5.76
CA ILE A 124 1.40 2.17 -7.09
C ILE A 124 2.76 1.48 -7.27
N SER A 125 3.85 2.12 -6.84
CA SER A 125 5.20 1.56 -6.88
C SER A 125 5.30 0.30 -6.02
N ALA A 126 4.77 0.34 -4.80
CA ALA A 126 4.70 -0.82 -3.90
C ALA A 126 3.90 -1.97 -4.52
N MET A 127 2.76 -1.66 -5.14
CA MET A 127 1.92 -2.67 -5.81
C MET A 127 2.62 -3.29 -7.02
N VAL A 128 3.34 -2.50 -7.83
CA VAL A 128 4.14 -3.02 -8.95
C VAL A 128 5.22 -3.98 -8.44
N THR A 129 5.98 -3.59 -7.41
CA THR A 129 7.01 -4.44 -6.79
C THR A 129 6.41 -5.76 -6.30
N CYS A 130 5.30 -5.70 -5.57
CA CYS A 130 4.61 -6.89 -5.11
C CYS A 130 4.10 -7.75 -6.27
N CYS A 131 3.54 -7.15 -7.32
CA CYS A 131 3.06 -7.87 -8.50
C CYS A 131 4.18 -8.61 -9.23
N LEU A 132 5.40 -8.07 -9.27
CA LEU A 132 6.56 -8.78 -9.84
C LEU A 132 6.87 -10.09 -9.11
N LEU A 133 6.60 -10.15 -7.81
CA LEU A 133 6.89 -11.30 -6.97
C LEU A 133 5.70 -12.28 -6.82
N ILE A 134 4.48 -11.87 -7.17
CA ILE A 134 3.29 -12.75 -7.12
C ILE A 134 3.49 -14.06 -7.88
N PRO A 135 4.08 -14.12 -9.10
CA PRO A 135 4.29 -15.40 -9.79
C PRO A 135 5.17 -16.38 -9.01
N ILE A 136 6.17 -15.87 -8.27
CA ILE A 136 7.05 -16.68 -7.43
C ILE A 136 6.25 -17.25 -6.25
N LEU A 137 5.47 -16.41 -5.58
CA LEU A 137 4.60 -16.83 -4.48
C LEU A 137 3.54 -17.85 -4.96
N HIS A 138 2.93 -17.59 -6.12
CA HIS A 138 1.96 -18.51 -6.72
C HIS A 138 2.57 -19.86 -7.01
N ALA A 139 3.77 -19.91 -7.62
CA ALA A 139 4.49 -21.16 -7.90
C ALA A 139 4.86 -21.91 -6.61
N ALA A 140 5.29 -21.21 -5.57
CA ALA A 140 5.60 -21.80 -4.27
C ALA A 140 4.36 -22.44 -3.61
N ILE A 141 3.20 -21.77 -3.70
CA ILE A 141 1.94 -22.23 -3.11
C ILE A 141 1.38 -23.45 -3.87
N HIS A 142 1.42 -23.42 -5.21
CA HIS A 142 0.79 -24.45 -6.04
C HIS A 142 1.76 -25.53 -6.54
N GLY A 143 3.04 -25.49 -6.14
CA GLY A 143 4.04 -26.46 -6.55
C GLY A 143 4.35 -26.46 -8.07
N VAL A 144 4.06 -25.36 -8.76
CA VAL A 144 4.26 -25.22 -10.20
C VAL A 144 5.70 -24.82 -10.49
N LYS A 145 6.33 -25.46 -11.49
CA LYS A 145 7.65 -25.05 -11.98
C LYS A 145 7.54 -23.65 -12.61
N LEU A 146 8.30 -22.72 -12.08
CA LEU A 146 8.35 -21.35 -12.60
C LEU A 146 9.25 -21.29 -13.85
N ASP A 147 8.86 -20.48 -14.85
CA ASP A 147 9.71 -20.21 -16.00
C ASP A 147 11.03 -19.56 -15.54
N THR A 148 12.16 -20.21 -15.89
CA THR A 148 13.51 -19.74 -15.54
C THR A 148 13.77 -18.32 -16.04
N ARG A 149 13.18 -17.94 -17.18
CA ARG A 149 13.31 -16.58 -17.73
C ARG A 149 12.68 -15.52 -16.82
N TRP A 150 11.52 -15.84 -16.24
CA TRP A 150 10.87 -14.96 -15.26
C TRP A 150 11.73 -14.81 -13.99
N LEU A 151 12.24 -15.91 -13.45
CA LEU A 151 13.13 -15.89 -12.29
C LEU A 151 14.38 -15.06 -12.56
N LEU A 152 15.03 -15.26 -13.71
CA LEU A 152 16.19 -14.48 -14.11
C LEU A 152 15.85 -12.99 -14.29
N GLY A 153 14.71 -12.68 -14.90
CA GLY A 153 14.24 -11.30 -15.06
C GLY A 153 14.00 -10.61 -13.72
N VAL A 154 13.29 -11.26 -12.79
CA VAL A 154 13.06 -10.72 -11.44
C VAL A 154 14.36 -10.61 -10.66
N PHE A 155 15.23 -11.63 -10.73
CA PHE A 155 16.53 -11.62 -10.06
C PHE A 155 17.42 -10.49 -10.60
N LEU A 156 17.53 -10.34 -11.92
CA LEU A 156 18.26 -9.24 -12.55
C LEU A 156 17.71 -7.87 -12.14
N PHE A 157 16.38 -7.72 -12.15
CA PHE A 157 15.72 -6.51 -11.69
C PHE A 157 16.07 -6.20 -10.24
N LEU A 158 15.98 -7.17 -9.31
CA LEU A 158 16.34 -6.98 -7.91
C LEU A 158 17.83 -6.66 -7.73
N VAL A 159 18.72 -7.32 -8.47
CA VAL A 159 20.19 -7.03 -8.43
C VAL A 159 20.48 -5.63 -8.92
N LEU A 160 19.87 -5.21 -10.04
CA LEU A 160 20.02 -3.84 -10.54
C LEU A 160 19.50 -2.80 -9.54
N LEU A 161 18.40 -3.11 -8.85
CA LEU A 161 17.89 -2.28 -7.76
C LEU A 161 18.90 -2.19 -6.60
N MET A 162 19.46 -3.31 -6.16
CA MET A 162 20.39 -3.36 -5.03
C MET A 162 21.73 -2.69 -5.34
N GLN A 163 22.26 -2.81 -6.56
CA GLN A 163 23.52 -2.17 -6.93
C GLN A 163 23.45 -0.65 -6.90
N ASN A 164 22.28 -0.08 -7.21
CA ASN A 164 22.11 1.37 -7.20
C ASN A 164 21.97 1.95 -5.78
N CYS A 165 21.76 1.14 -4.75
CA CYS A 165 21.77 1.59 -3.36
C CYS A 165 23.16 2.02 -2.86
N ASN A 166 24.24 1.67 -3.57
CA ASN A 166 25.62 1.96 -3.18
C ASN A 166 26.29 3.05 -4.03
N LEU A 167 25.57 3.65 -4.98
CA LEU A 167 26.13 4.67 -5.88
C LEU A 167 25.92 6.08 -5.31
N THR A 168 26.96 6.89 -5.40
CA THR A 168 27.08 8.26 -4.89
C THR A 168 26.06 9.26 -5.46
N PRO A 169 25.83 10.44 -4.82
CA PRO A 169 24.60 11.22 -4.91
C PRO A 169 24.35 12.03 -6.19
N ASP A 170 25.05 11.76 -7.31
CA ASP A 170 24.85 12.54 -8.54
C ASP A 170 24.82 11.62 -9.76
N PRO A 171 24.08 11.78 -10.69
CA PRO A 171 22.75 11.61 -11.17
C PRO A 171 22.03 10.32 -10.73
N SER A 172 22.68 9.53 -9.93
CA SER A 172 22.15 8.31 -9.30
C SER A 172 21.01 8.60 -8.30
N TYR A 173 20.79 9.87 -7.90
CA TYR A 173 19.73 10.21 -6.94
C TYR A 173 18.32 9.86 -7.46
N ILE A 174 18.09 9.98 -8.77
CA ILE A 174 16.82 9.57 -9.40
C ILE A 174 16.65 8.06 -9.30
N LEU A 175 17.69 7.35 -9.72
CA LEU A 175 17.71 5.90 -9.71
C LEU A 175 17.69 5.38 -8.27
N ASN A 176 18.43 6.05 -7.37
CA ASN A 176 18.50 5.71 -5.95
C ASN A 176 17.17 5.92 -5.23
N ARG A 177 16.43 7.00 -5.52
CA ARG A 177 15.09 7.24 -4.93
C ARG A 177 14.04 6.30 -5.51
N PHE A 178 14.12 5.99 -6.80
CA PHE A 178 13.28 5.00 -7.44
C PHE A 178 13.58 3.59 -6.91
N THR A 179 14.83 3.25 -6.67
CA THR A 179 15.27 1.92 -6.25
C THR A 179 15.19 1.68 -4.74
N LEU A 180 15.58 2.63 -3.88
CA LEU A 180 15.49 2.50 -2.42
C LEU A 180 14.03 2.39 -1.96
N ASN A 181 13.15 3.24 -2.51
CA ASN A 181 11.72 3.14 -2.21
C ASN A 181 11.08 1.88 -2.80
N PHE A 182 11.66 1.30 -3.86
CA PHE A 182 11.05 0.17 -4.56
C PHE A 182 11.31 -1.19 -3.89
N THR A 183 12.42 -1.37 -3.18
CA THR A 183 12.83 -2.71 -2.78
C THR A 183 12.63 -3.00 -1.31
N PHE A 184 13.22 -2.25 -0.42
CA PHE A 184 13.24 -2.60 1.00
C PHE A 184 11.98 -2.13 1.74
N ASP A 185 11.45 -0.97 1.37
CA ASP A 185 10.26 -0.43 2.02
C ASP A 185 8.97 -1.15 1.59
N TYR A 186 8.97 -1.81 0.42
CA TYR A 186 7.77 -2.41 -0.14
C TYR A 186 7.68 -3.93 -0.03
N LEU A 187 8.81 -4.64 0.13
CA LEU A 187 8.81 -6.09 0.32
C LEU A 187 7.91 -6.56 1.49
N PRO A 188 7.86 -5.86 2.63
CA PRO A 188 6.99 -6.27 3.72
C PRO A 188 5.50 -6.35 3.36
N TYR A 189 5.03 -5.62 2.33
CA TYR A 189 3.64 -5.74 1.86
C TYR A 189 3.30 -7.11 1.26
N LEU A 190 4.30 -7.92 0.89
CA LEU A 190 4.09 -9.34 0.51
C LEU A 190 3.45 -10.14 1.64
N LEU A 191 3.72 -9.80 2.90
CA LEU A 191 3.06 -10.43 4.04
C LEU A 191 1.55 -10.24 3.98
N TYR A 192 1.08 -9.04 3.63
CA TYR A 192 -0.35 -8.76 3.45
C TYR A 192 -0.95 -9.52 2.27
N ILE A 193 -0.19 -9.70 1.18
CA ILE A 193 -0.61 -10.50 0.03
C ILE A 193 -0.81 -11.97 0.45
N ILE A 194 0.18 -12.56 1.12
CA ILE A 194 0.09 -13.94 1.61
C ILE A 194 -1.03 -14.07 2.64
N TRP A 195 -1.13 -13.12 3.56
CA TRP A 195 -2.14 -13.10 4.61
C TRP A 195 -3.56 -12.99 4.06
N GLY A 196 -3.77 -12.13 3.07
CA GLY A 196 -5.06 -11.98 2.40
C GLY A 196 -5.48 -13.24 1.65
N TRP A 197 -4.55 -13.93 0.99
CA TRP A 197 -4.79 -15.25 0.42
C TRP A 197 -5.16 -16.27 1.49
N TYR A 198 -4.40 -16.36 2.58
CA TYR A 198 -4.65 -17.29 3.68
C TYR A 198 -6.02 -17.05 4.33
N LEU A 199 -6.37 -15.83 4.66
CA LEU A 199 -7.68 -15.49 5.20
C LEU A 199 -8.81 -15.81 4.22
N GLY A 200 -8.59 -15.59 2.93
CA GLY A 200 -9.56 -15.89 1.89
C GLY A 200 -9.88 -17.38 1.70
N GLN A 201 -9.06 -18.29 2.25
CA GLN A 201 -9.31 -19.74 2.27
C GLN A 201 -10.20 -20.18 3.46
N ARG A 202 -10.52 -19.24 4.37
CA ARG A 202 -11.31 -19.53 5.58
C ARG A 202 -12.78 -19.26 5.34
N GLU A 203 -13.60 -19.98 6.06
CA GLU A 203 -15.05 -19.73 6.14
C GLU A 203 -15.35 -18.84 7.36
N TYR A 204 -16.21 -17.86 7.14
CA TYR A 204 -16.59 -16.89 8.16
C TYR A 204 -18.08 -17.01 8.48
N GLY A 205 -18.38 -17.13 9.77
CA GLY A 205 -19.75 -17.20 10.25
C GLY A 205 -20.31 -15.84 10.67
N ARG A 206 -21.59 -15.79 11.01
CA ARG A 206 -22.29 -14.57 11.47
C ARG A 206 -21.62 -13.88 12.67
N ARG A 207 -20.89 -14.63 13.51
CA ARG A 207 -20.13 -14.05 14.64
C ARG A 207 -19.08 -13.05 14.16
N THR A 208 -18.45 -13.29 13.03
CA THR A 208 -17.42 -12.39 12.46
C THR A 208 -17.99 -11.01 12.16
N LEU A 209 -19.28 -10.90 11.79
CA LEU A 209 -19.92 -9.60 11.51
C LEU A 209 -20.00 -8.68 12.74
N TRP A 210 -19.91 -9.24 13.96
CA TRP A 210 -19.92 -8.49 15.20
C TRP A 210 -18.56 -8.40 15.85
N VAL A 211 -17.79 -9.50 15.81
CA VAL A 211 -16.48 -9.58 16.46
C VAL A 211 -15.45 -8.72 15.70
N ALA A 212 -15.44 -8.79 14.38
CA ALA A 212 -14.44 -8.06 13.59
C ALA A 212 -14.55 -6.53 13.74
N PRO A 213 -15.75 -5.90 13.63
CA PRO A 213 -15.87 -4.47 13.90
C PRO A 213 -15.54 -4.08 15.35
N LEU A 214 -15.87 -4.95 16.32
CA LEU A 214 -15.55 -4.70 17.73
C LEU A 214 -14.04 -4.70 17.96
N VAL A 215 -13.33 -5.71 17.47
CA VAL A 215 -11.86 -5.80 17.59
C VAL A 215 -11.19 -4.66 16.82
N PHE A 216 -11.68 -4.32 15.63
CA PHE A 216 -11.21 -3.18 14.85
C PHE A 216 -11.33 -1.88 15.65
N LEU A 217 -12.51 -1.59 16.20
CA LEU A 217 -12.77 -0.38 16.97
C LEU A 217 -11.93 -0.32 18.25
N LEU A 218 -11.87 -1.42 18.98
CA LEU A 218 -11.04 -1.52 20.19
C LEU A 218 -9.57 -1.25 19.87
N THR A 219 -9.05 -1.87 18.81
CA THR A 219 -7.66 -1.66 18.38
C THR A 219 -7.44 -0.21 17.94
N ALA A 220 -8.38 0.41 17.22
CA ALA A 220 -8.29 1.82 16.83
C ALA A 220 -8.27 2.76 18.05
N VAL A 221 -9.10 2.51 19.06
CA VAL A 221 -9.13 3.30 20.30
C VAL A 221 -7.82 3.15 21.06
N LEU A 222 -7.34 1.92 21.30
CA LEU A 222 -6.09 1.67 22.01
C LEU A 222 -4.88 2.29 21.29
N THR A 223 -4.84 2.19 19.98
CA THR A 223 -3.78 2.80 19.17
C THR A 223 -3.84 4.33 19.23
N THR A 224 -5.05 4.90 19.23
CA THR A 224 -5.23 6.34 19.39
C THR A 224 -4.71 6.82 20.73
N VAL A 225 -5.08 6.13 21.82
CA VAL A 225 -4.55 6.44 23.17
C VAL A 225 -3.03 6.37 23.18
N GLY A 226 -2.43 5.33 22.58
CA GLY A 226 -0.98 5.20 22.47
C GLY A 226 -0.33 6.35 21.68
N ASN A 227 -0.90 6.74 20.53
CA ASN A 227 -0.39 7.85 19.72
C ASN A 227 -0.54 9.20 20.43
N VAL A 228 -1.65 9.44 21.12
CA VAL A 228 -1.85 10.67 21.92
C VAL A 228 -0.80 10.74 23.04
N TRP A 229 -0.63 9.66 23.78
CA TRP A 229 0.39 9.59 24.84
C TRP A 229 1.81 9.81 24.29
N CYS A 230 2.18 9.18 23.17
CA CYS A 230 3.47 9.39 22.51
C CYS A 230 3.62 10.84 22.05
N SER A 231 2.56 11.45 21.52
CA SER A 231 2.57 12.84 21.05
C SER A 231 2.78 13.83 22.20
N GLU A 232 2.12 13.62 23.34
CA GLU A 232 2.31 14.42 24.55
C GLU A 232 3.74 14.28 25.09
N TYR A 233 4.25 13.05 25.18
CA TYR A 233 5.61 12.78 25.65
C TYR A 233 6.68 13.44 24.76
N ARG A 234 6.48 13.45 23.43
CA ARG A 234 7.42 14.01 22.45
C ARG A 234 7.20 15.49 22.16
N SER A 235 6.10 16.07 22.65
CA SER A 235 5.69 17.46 22.40
C SER A 235 5.44 17.82 20.94
N TYR A 236 5.13 16.83 20.09
CA TYR A 236 4.69 17.03 18.71
C TYR A 236 3.75 15.89 18.27
N ALA A 237 2.92 16.14 17.25
CA ALA A 237 2.01 15.13 16.72
C ALA A 237 2.80 13.93 16.18
N ASP A 238 2.75 12.82 16.93
CA ASP A 238 3.48 11.59 16.64
C ASP A 238 2.56 10.53 16.04
N GLY A 239 2.99 10.00 14.91
CA GLY A 239 2.31 8.91 14.21
C GLY A 239 3.10 7.61 14.23
N TRP A 240 3.92 7.34 15.24
CA TRP A 240 4.76 6.14 15.28
C TRP A 240 3.97 4.84 15.09
N LEU A 241 2.82 4.73 15.76
CA LEU A 241 1.92 3.59 15.60
C LEU A 241 1.11 3.61 14.28
N PHE A 242 1.23 4.67 13.47
CA PHE A 242 0.61 4.75 12.15
C PHE A 242 1.32 3.92 11.07
N SER A 243 2.49 3.35 11.37
CA SER A 243 3.19 2.46 10.43
C SER A 243 2.25 1.35 9.94
N TYR A 244 2.23 1.11 8.64
CA TYR A 244 1.44 0.02 8.06
C TYR A 244 1.89 -1.36 8.54
N PHE A 245 3.11 -1.48 9.07
CA PHE A 245 3.66 -2.72 9.64
C PHE A 245 3.56 -2.79 11.15
N SER A 246 2.89 -1.83 11.79
CA SER A 246 2.58 -1.93 13.21
C SER A 246 1.55 -3.03 13.46
N LEU A 247 1.66 -3.71 14.61
CA LEU A 247 0.70 -4.75 15.00
C LEU A 247 -0.75 -4.24 15.02
N PRO A 248 -1.05 -3.04 15.54
CA PRO A 248 -2.40 -2.49 15.48
C PRO A 248 -2.94 -2.38 14.05
N ASN A 249 -2.16 -1.87 13.10
CA ASN A 249 -2.60 -1.76 11.72
C ASN A 249 -2.81 -3.12 11.05
N PHE A 250 -1.96 -4.10 11.38
CA PHE A 250 -2.14 -5.47 10.92
C PHE A 250 -3.46 -6.06 11.42
N ILE A 251 -3.80 -5.88 12.69
CA ILE A 251 -5.07 -6.32 13.28
C ILE A 251 -6.24 -5.61 12.60
N MET A 252 -6.22 -4.27 12.54
CA MET A 252 -7.31 -3.50 11.93
C MET A 252 -7.58 -3.89 10.47
N ALA A 253 -6.53 -4.07 9.66
CA ALA A 253 -6.65 -4.50 8.28
C ALA A 253 -7.22 -5.92 8.18
N SER A 254 -6.77 -6.83 9.04
CA SER A 254 -7.26 -8.22 9.08
C SER A 254 -8.74 -8.28 9.43
N GLU A 255 -9.16 -7.55 10.47
CA GLU A 255 -10.56 -7.53 10.90
C GLU A 255 -11.48 -6.87 9.87
N MET A 256 -11.05 -5.76 9.27
CA MET A 256 -11.78 -5.16 8.16
C MET A 256 -11.95 -6.14 7.00
N PHE A 257 -10.89 -6.86 6.63
CA PHE A 257 -10.94 -7.84 5.56
C PHE A 257 -11.85 -9.02 5.90
N CYS A 258 -11.74 -9.59 7.11
CA CYS A 258 -12.60 -10.68 7.59
C CYS A 258 -14.07 -10.29 7.66
N PHE A 259 -14.37 -9.03 8.06
CA PHE A 259 -15.75 -8.52 8.06
C PHE A 259 -16.37 -8.59 6.66
N PHE A 260 -15.67 -8.09 5.64
CA PHE A 260 -16.19 -8.15 4.27
C PHE A 260 -16.30 -9.58 3.75
N LEU A 261 -15.36 -10.47 4.07
CA LEU A 261 -15.47 -11.88 3.71
C LEU A 261 -16.67 -12.58 4.36
N ALA A 262 -17.11 -12.12 5.52
CA ALA A 262 -18.29 -12.64 6.23
C ALA A 262 -19.62 -12.17 5.65
N LEU A 263 -19.63 -11.18 4.73
CA LEU A 263 -20.83 -10.72 4.02
C LEU A 263 -21.21 -11.61 2.82
N LYS A 264 -20.46 -12.67 2.59
CA LYS A 264 -20.65 -13.64 1.49
C LYS A 264 -21.95 -14.41 1.60
#